data_a1dd5f08410736bf76292e4e0764156a
#
_entry.id   a1dd5f08410736bf76292e4e0764156a
#
_cell.length_a   1.000
_cell.length_b   1.000
_cell.length_c   1.000
_cell.angle_alpha   90.00
_cell.angle_beta   90.00
_cell.angle_gamma   90.00
#
_symmetry.space_group_name_H-M   'P 1'
#
loop_
_entity.id
_entity.type
_entity.pdbx_description
1 polymer ?
#
loop_
_entity_poly.entity_id
_entity_poly.type
_entity_poly.pdbx_seq_one_letter_code
_entity_poly.pdbx_strand_id
1 'polypeptide(L)'
;MSHPQAARTVEILSDARYVQAESPRWDARDGSLLWIDMATGSLHRGRIEGITVVPEAAVVVGAQIGAPIPLAQPGTGWLVGVDRRVVHVSDDGVVSPITDDIAGPGDYMNDGGGDPSGRFWVGSQAMPRDPHCTLWSLGPDGQPVARLGGITVSNGLAFDRTGATLYYIDTLPHRRIEAFDVAPDGGLSNRRTVCRVEGGNPDGMTIDLDGMLWVAVWDASEVRRYSPAGELLETIVLPAKRPTAVALVDRLLVITTASIGLTDPADADGALLGVEVEVGGAPTFPWRGAVPATTAAGSIEEGAS
;
A
#
# COMPACT_ATOMS: atom_id res chain seq x y z
N MET A 1 32.14 -10.64 -12.38
CA MET A 1 31.45 -11.67 -13.19
C MET A 1 30.15 -11.93 -12.49
N SER A 2 29.04 -11.37 -13.01
CA SER A 2 27.70 -11.62 -12.48
C SER A 2 27.30 -13.05 -12.84
N HIS A 3 27.10 -13.90 -11.85
CA HIS A 3 26.43 -15.18 -12.09
C HIS A 3 25.05 -14.90 -12.66
N PRO A 4 24.61 -15.60 -13.71
CA PRO A 4 23.24 -15.51 -14.15
C PRO A 4 22.35 -15.98 -12.99
N GLN A 5 21.54 -15.07 -12.43
CA GLN A 5 20.57 -15.42 -11.42
C GLN A 5 19.56 -16.38 -12.07
N ALA A 6 19.32 -17.52 -11.44
CA ALA A 6 18.32 -18.47 -11.94
C ALA A 6 16.97 -17.77 -12.03
N ALA A 7 16.25 -17.97 -13.15
CA ALA A 7 14.93 -17.39 -13.31
C ALA A 7 14.02 -17.91 -12.17
N ARG A 8 13.37 -16.97 -11.45
CA ARG A 8 12.43 -17.35 -10.39
C ARG A 8 11.11 -17.83 -11.01
N THR A 9 10.48 -18.78 -10.37
CA THR A 9 9.13 -19.20 -10.74
C THR A 9 8.14 -18.18 -10.19
N VAL A 10 7.26 -17.68 -11.06
CA VAL A 10 6.15 -16.79 -10.71
C VAL A 10 4.86 -17.60 -10.74
N GLU A 11 4.18 -17.68 -9.62
CA GLU A 11 2.93 -18.42 -9.47
C GLU A 11 1.74 -17.46 -9.44
N ILE A 12 0.58 -17.88 -9.97
CA ILE A 12 -0.68 -17.18 -9.81
C ILE A 12 -1.30 -17.68 -8.49
N LEU A 13 -1.46 -16.75 -7.53
CA LEU A 13 -1.96 -17.08 -6.19
C LEU A 13 -3.49 -17.02 -6.07
N SER A 14 -4.18 -16.36 -7.00
CA SER A 14 -5.64 -16.15 -6.92
C SER A 14 -6.36 -16.58 -8.18
N ASP A 15 -7.51 -17.25 -8.04
CA ASP A 15 -8.43 -17.50 -9.16
C ASP A 15 -9.18 -16.23 -9.59
N ALA A 16 -9.40 -15.31 -8.64
CA ALA A 16 -10.05 -14.03 -8.91
C ALA A 16 -9.15 -13.11 -9.75
N ARG A 17 -9.80 -12.25 -10.54
CA ARG A 17 -9.15 -11.18 -11.31
C ARG A 17 -9.74 -9.85 -10.88
N TYR A 18 -8.84 -8.93 -10.55
CA TYR A 18 -9.16 -7.59 -10.08
C TYR A 18 -8.95 -6.61 -11.22
N VAL A 19 -9.71 -5.53 -11.20
CA VAL A 19 -9.54 -4.45 -12.18
C VAL A 19 -8.22 -3.71 -11.89
N GLN A 20 -7.98 -3.41 -10.60
CA GLN A 20 -6.75 -2.81 -10.13
C GLN A 20 -6.46 -3.28 -8.70
N ALA A 21 -5.93 -4.51 -8.56
CA ALA A 21 -5.47 -4.96 -7.26
C ALA A 21 -4.28 -4.11 -6.81
N GLU A 22 -4.27 -3.73 -5.52
CA GLU A 22 -3.30 -2.78 -4.96
C GLU A 22 -3.01 -3.04 -3.48
N SER A 23 -1.93 -2.42 -2.99
CA SER A 23 -1.60 -2.29 -1.57
C SER A 23 -1.72 -3.58 -0.77
N PRO A 24 -1.06 -4.67 -1.17
CA PRO A 24 -1.06 -5.91 -0.40
C PRO A 24 -0.42 -5.65 0.97
N ARG A 25 -1.04 -6.18 2.05
CA ARG A 25 -0.54 -6.03 3.42
C ARG A 25 -0.70 -7.32 4.18
N TRP A 26 0.37 -7.75 4.83
CA TRP A 26 0.29 -8.86 5.77
C TRP A 26 -0.22 -8.35 7.13
N ASP A 27 -1.32 -8.90 7.58
CA ASP A 27 -1.84 -8.67 8.93
C ASP A 27 -1.35 -9.78 9.86
N ALA A 28 -0.24 -9.52 10.54
CA ALA A 28 0.36 -10.50 11.44
C ALA A 28 -0.46 -10.76 12.72
N ARG A 29 -1.52 -9.96 12.98
CA ARG A 29 -2.39 -10.14 14.15
C ARG A 29 -3.20 -11.43 14.07
N ASP A 30 -3.60 -11.83 12.88
CA ASP A 30 -4.42 -13.03 12.64
C ASP A 30 -3.93 -13.90 11.48
N GLY A 31 -2.83 -13.51 10.83
CA GLY A 31 -2.25 -14.25 9.72
C GLY A 31 -3.07 -14.15 8.44
N SER A 32 -3.64 -12.98 8.14
CA SER A 32 -4.37 -12.72 6.91
C SER A 32 -3.59 -11.80 5.96
N LEU A 33 -3.87 -11.93 4.67
CA LEU A 33 -3.46 -11.01 3.63
C LEU A 33 -4.61 -10.05 3.36
N LEU A 34 -4.32 -8.76 3.36
CA LEU A 34 -5.21 -7.69 2.91
C LEU A 34 -4.75 -7.21 1.54
N TRP A 35 -5.68 -6.81 0.70
CA TRP A 35 -5.45 -6.06 -0.53
C TRP A 35 -6.70 -5.28 -0.90
N ILE A 36 -6.57 -4.36 -1.81
CA ILE A 36 -7.71 -3.59 -2.32
C ILE A 36 -7.91 -3.85 -3.82
N ASP A 37 -9.13 -3.67 -4.33
CA ASP A 37 -9.35 -3.36 -5.74
C ASP A 37 -9.74 -1.89 -5.83
N MET A 38 -8.77 -1.06 -6.25
CA MET A 38 -8.92 0.39 -6.28
C MET A 38 -10.06 0.82 -7.20
N ALA A 39 -10.25 0.15 -8.32
CA ALA A 39 -11.26 0.51 -9.32
C ALA A 39 -12.70 0.19 -8.86
N THR A 40 -12.88 -0.78 -7.97
CA THR A 40 -14.19 -1.17 -7.43
C THR A 40 -14.45 -0.63 -6.02
N GLY A 41 -13.45 0.06 -5.43
CA GLY A 41 -13.56 0.61 -4.08
C GLY A 41 -13.65 -0.43 -2.98
N SER A 42 -13.11 -1.63 -3.19
CA SER A 42 -13.27 -2.75 -2.27
C SER A 42 -11.97 -3.12 -1.55
N LEU A 43 -12.10 -3.35 -0.24
CA LEU A 43 -11.09 -3.97 0.62
C LEU A 43 -11.35 -5.47 0.66
N HIS A 44 -10.32 -6.26 0.44
CA HIS A 44 -10.34 -7.71 0.45
C HIS A 44 -9.46 -8.25 1.57
N ARG A 45 -9.85 -9.40 2.09
CA ARG A 45 -9.10 -10.18 3.06
C ARG A 45 -9.11 -11.65 2.67
N GLY A 46 -8.01 -12.34 2.90
CA GLY A 46 -7.89 -13.78 2.65
C GLY A 46 -6.72 -14.41 3.39
N ARG A 47 -6.59 -15.72 3.26
CA ARG A 47 -5.48 -16.49 3.83
C ARG A 47 -4.61 -17.07 2.74
N ILE A 48 -3.32 -17.22 3.06
CA ILE A 48 -2.39 -17.93 2.20
C ILE A 48 -2.37 -19.39 2.64
N GLU A 49 -2.82 -20.29 1.75
CA GLU A 49 -2.83 -21.74 1.94
C GLU A 49 -1.91 -22.38 0.91
N GLY A 50 -0.72 -22.80 1.34
CA GLY A 50 0.33 -23.23 0.42
C GLY A 50 0.79 -22.08 -0.48
N ILE A 51 0.48 -22.17 -1.78
CA ILE A 51 0.76 -21.12 -2.77
C ILE A 51 -0.51 -20.41 -3.27
N THR A 52 -1.65 -20.59 -2.61
CA THR A 52 -2.94 -20.01 -3.03
C THR A 52 -3.42 -19.00 -2.01
N VAL A 53 -3.97 -17.90 -2.48
CA VAL A 53 -4.73 -16.95 -1.65
C VAL A 53 -6.20 -17.33 -1.69
N VAL A 54 -6.74 -17.77 -0.55
CA VAL A 54 -8.15 -18.10 -0.37
C VAL A 54 -8.87 -16.86 0.16
N PRO A 55 -9.76 -16.22 -0.63
CA PRO A 55 -10.52 -15.07 -0.17
C PRO A 55 -11.48 -15.43 0.96
N GLU A 56 -11.55 -14.61 2.02
CA GLU A 56 -12.47 -14.78 3.16
C GLU A 56 -13.58 -13.73 3.16
N ALA A 57 -13.24 -12.47 2.88
CA ALA A 57 -14.18 -11.36 2.92
C ALA A 57 -13.80 -10.26 1.93
N ALA A 58 -14.82 -9.50 1.50
CA ALA A 58 -14.66 -8.26 0.75
C ALA A 58 -15.71 -7.26 1.21
N VAL A 59 -15.30 -5.99 1.36
CA VAL A 59 -16.15 -4.86 1.78
C VAL A 59 -15.97 -3.72 0.81
N VAL A 60 -17.07 -3.20 0.25
CA VAL A 60 -17.04 -1.95 -0.53
C VAL A 60 -16.95 -0.79 0.46
N VAL A 61 -15.89 0.00 0.38
CA VAL A 61 -15.56 1.04 1.34
C VAL A 61 -15.87 2.45 0.81
N GLY A 62 -15.69 2.66 -0.49
CA GLY A 62 -15.93 3.95 -1.14
C GLY A 62 -15.81 3.87 -2.66
N ALA A 63 -15.75 5.01 -3.33
CA ALA A 63 -15.62 5.06 -4.79
C ALA A 63 -14.14 4.89 -5.23
N GLN A 64 -13.23 5.48 -4.48
CA GLN A 64 -11.77 5.36 -4.67
C GLN A 64 -11.16 4.90 -3.34
N ILE A 65 -10.44 3.80 -3.36
CA ILE A 65 -9.82 3.23 -2.16
C ILE A 65 -8.30 3.25 -2.31
N GLY A 66 -7.62 3.66 -1.25
CA GLY A 66 -6.16 3.61 -1.12
C GLY A 66 -5.71 2.57 -0.09
N ALA A 67 -4.46 2.70 0.36
CA ALA A 67 -3.83 1.69 1.19
C ALA A 67 -4.56 1.40 2.50
N PRO A 68 -4.73 0.11 2.88
CA PRO A 68 -5.16 -0.30 4.18
C PRO A 68 -3.97 -0.44 5.15
N ILE A 69 -4.22 -0.24 6.44
CA ILE A 69 -3.29 -0.56 7.52
C ILE A 69 -4.03 -1.20 8.69
N PRO A 70 -3.53 -2.30 9.29
CA PRO A 70 -4.13 -2.86 10.48
C PRO A 70 -4.02 -1.92 11.69
N LEU A 71 -5.01 -1.96 12.59
CA LEU A 71 -4.90 -1.36 13.91
C LEU A 71 -4.03 -2.25 14.81
N ALA A 72 -3.38 -1.65 15.82
CA ALA A 72 -2.49 -2.41 16.71
C ALA A 72 -3.22 -3.44 17.57
N GLN A 73 -4.48 -3.18 17.91
CA GLN A 73 -5.30 -4.13 18.68
C GLN A 73 -5.93 -5.18 17.74
N PRO A 74 -5.78 -6.48 18.01
CA PRO A 74 -6.49 -7.52 17.27
C PRO A 74 -8.02 -7.36 17.39
N GLY A 75 -8.75 -7.73 16.36
CA GLY A 75 -10.23 -7.67 16.34
C GLY A 75 -10.81 -6.26 16.26
N THR A 76 -10.01 -5.29 15.82
CA THR A 76 -10.46 -3.88 15.72
C THR A 76 -10.46 -3.34 14.29
N GLY A 77 -10.17 -4.17 13.30
CA GLY A 77 -10.21 -3.79 11.88
C GLY A 77 -8.99 -3.02 11.38
N TRP A 78 -9.22 -2.12 10.43
CA TRP A 78 -8.18 -1.46 9.63
C TRP A 78 -8.50 0.03 9.42
N LEU A 79 -7.47 0.88 9.31
CA LEU A 79 -7.61 2.18 8.67
C LEU A 79 -7.42 2.03 7.17
N VAL A 80 -8.18 2.82 6.43
CA VAL A 80 -8.15 2.80 4.96
C VAL A 80 -8.23 4.22 4.43
N GLY A 81 -7.38 4.57 3.48
CA GLY A 81 -7.55 5.80 2.69
C GLY A 81 -8.73 5.64 1.72
N VAL A 82 -9.69 6.53 1.73
CA VAL A 82 -10.88 6.45 0.88
C VAL A 82 -11.27 7.82 0.38
N ASP A 83 -11.50 7.92 -0.92
CA ASP A 83 -11.81 9.21 -1.54
C ASP A 83 -10.80 10.28 -1.06
N ARG A 84 -11.23 11.26 -0.27
CA ARG A 84 -10.38 12.35 0.22
C ARG A 84 -10.06 12.28 1.72
N ARG A 85 -10.35 11.15 2.39
CA ARG A 85 -10.27 11.01 3.85
C ARG A 85 -9.71 9.66 4.28
N VAL A 86 -9.56 9.49 5.57
CA VAL A 86 -9.26 8.20 6.19
C VAL A 86 -10.49 7.71 6.94
N VAL A 87 -10.81 6.43 6.76
CA VAL A 87 -11.89 5.73 7.45
C VAL A 87 -11.37 4.55 8.25
N HIS A 88 -12.13 4.12 9.22
CA HIS A 88 -11.99 2.84 9.89
C HIS A 88 -12.97 1.84 9.27
N VAL A 89 -12.49 0.64 9.00
CA VAL A 89 -13.30 -0.52 8.60
C VAL A 89 -13.15 -1.56 9.70
N SER A 90 -14.23 -1.88 10.40
CA SER A 90 -14.23 -2.90 11.45
C SER A 90 -14.18 -4.32 10.89
N ASP A 91 -13.87 -5.32 11.72
CA ASP A 91 -13.81 -6.73 11.30
C ASP A 91 -15.14 -7.26 10.74
N ASP A 92 -16.26 -6.69 11.16
CA ASP A 92 -17.61 -6.99 10.65
C ASP A 92 -18.03 -6.14 9.44
N GLY A 93 -17.10 -5.33 8.92
CA GLY A 93 -17.27 -4.56 7.68
C GLY A 93 -17.97 -3.20 7.84
N VAL A 94 -18.16 -2.71 9.08
CA VAL A 94 -18.72 -1.38 9.30
C VAL A 94 -17.69 -0.31 9.00
N VAL A 95 -18.05 0.67 8.16
CA VAL A 95 -17.19 1.80 7.77
C VAL A 95 -17.57 3.04 8.57
N SER A 96 -16.59 3.67 9.21
CA SER A 96 -16.78 4.91 9.97
C SER A 96 -15.64 5.90 9.70
N PRO A 97 -15.91 7.21 9.63
CA PRO A 97 -14.88 8.22 9.36
C PRO A 97 -13.92 8.37 10.56
N ILE A 98 -12.62 8.52 10.25
CA ILE A 98 -11.58 8.92 11.20
C ILE A 98 -11.24 10.39 11.02
N THR A 99 -11.20 10.87 9.77
CA THR A 99 -10.93 12.26 9.46
C THR A 99 -12.08 12.85 8.63
N ASP A 100 -12.19 14.17 8.63
CA ASP A 100 -12.85 14.89 7.55
C ASP A 100 -12.05 14.74 6.25
N ASP A 101 -12.52 15.37 5.15
CA ASP A 101 -11.76 15.44 3.92
C ASP A 101 -10.46 16.20 4.15
N ILE A 102 -9.32 15.53 3.93
CA ILE A 102 -7.97 16.10 4.08
C ILE A 102 -7.32 16.41 2.74
N ALA A 103 -7.69 15.67 1.68
CA ALA A 103 -7.25 15.96 0.32
C ALA A 103 -8.16 16.99 -0.37
N GLY A 104 -7.61 17.65 -1.39
CA GLY A 104 -8.32 18.69 -2.16
C GLY A 104 -9.47 18.15 -3.01
N PRO A 105 -10.34 19.02 -3.53
CA PRO A 105 -11.35 18.62 -4.50
C PRO A 105 -10.72 18.00 -5.76
N GLY A 106 -11.17 16.81 -6.14
CA GLY A 106 -10.62 16.06 -7.29
C GLY A 106 -9.44 15.15 -6.98
N ASP A 107 -8.87 15.25 -5.76
CA ASP A 107 -7.86 14.34 -5.27
C ASP A 107 -8.50 13.10 -4.66
N TYR A 108 -7.74 12.02 -4.57
CA TYR A 108 -8.14 10.83 -3.84
C TYR A 108 -6.92 10.13 -3.23
N MET A 109 -7.16 9.40 -2.14
CA MET A 109 -6.12 8.64 -1.45
C MET A 109 -5.58 7.54 -2.35
N ASN A 110 -4.26 7.35 -2.28
CA ASN A 110 -3.56 6.33 -3.06
C ASN A 110 -2.79 5.38 -2.12
N ASP A 111 -1.49 5.30 -2.22
CA ASP A 111 -0.71 4.36 -1.40
C ASP A 111 -0.40 4.93 -0.01
N GLY A 112 -0.03 4.05 0.90
CA GLY A 112 0.25 4.38 2.29
C GLY A 112 0.86 3.22 3.06
N GLY A 113 1.13 3.42 4.34
CA GLY A 113 1.69 2.38 5.21
C GLY A 113 1.92 2.87 6.63
N GLY A 114 2.35 1.96 7.51
CA GLY A 114 2.68 2.29 8.89
C GLY A 114 4.14 2.62 9.10
N ASP A 115 4.45 3.42 10.13
CA ASP A 115 5.79 3.60 10.63
C ASP A 115 6.02 2.87 11.98
N PRO A 116 7.27 2.65 12.40
CA PRO A 116 7.58 1.99 13.68
C PRO A 116 7.01 2.73 14.91
N SER A 117 6.70 4.02 14.80
CA SER A 117 6.07 4.80 15.86
C SER A 117 4.55 4.58 15.95
N GLY A 118 3.97 3.84 15.00
CA GLY A 118 2.55 3.52 14.94
C GLY A 118 1.68 4.61 14.30
N ARG A 119 2.26 5.46 13.44
CA ARG A 119 1.52 6.39 12.60
C ARG A 119 1.07 5.69 11.32
N PHE A 120 -0.08 6.08 10.82
CA PHE A 120 -0.49 5.78 9.45
C PHE A 120 -0.05 6.91 8.51
N TRP A 121 0.67 6.57 7.46
CA TRP A 121 1.06 7.47 6.39
C TRP A 121 0.22 7.17 5.16
N VAL A 122 -0.35 8.19 4.56
CA VAL A 122 -1.19 8.04 3.36
C VAL A 122 -1.02 9.27 2.48
N GLY A 123 -0.86 9.04 1.19
CA GLY A 123 -0.74 10.13 0.23
C GLY A 123 -1.88 10.14 -0.78
N SER A 124 -2.03 11.26 -1.48
CA SER A 124 -3.04 11.41 -2.52
C SER A 124 -2.45 11.45 -3.92
N GLN A 125 -3.34 11.28 -4.89
CA GLN A 125 -3.13 11.58 -6.30
C GLN A 125 -4.36 12.30 -6.86
N ALA A 126 -4.23 12.90 -8.04
CA ALA A 126 -5.32 13.60 -8.72
C ALA A 126 -5.35 13.27 -10.22
N MET A 127 -6.49 13.55 -10.83
CA MET A 127 -6.63 13.57 -12.29
C MET A 127 -7.27 14.90 -12.72
N PRO A 128 -6.59 15.75 -13.52
CA PRO A 128 -5.27 15.54 -14.14
C PRO A 128 -4.14 15.49 -13.12
N ARG A 129 -3.01 14.88 -13.49
CA ARG A 129 -1.85 14.67 -12.62
C ARG A 129 -1.01 15.95 -12.52
N ASP A 130 -1.30 16.76 -11.52
CA ASP A 130 -0.58 18.00 -11.18
C ASP A 130 0.12 17.87 -9.82
N PRO A 131 1.27 18.53 -9.60
CA PRO A 131 2.06 18.41 -8.38
C PRO A 131 1.48 19.24 -7.22
N HIS A 132 0.23 18.99 -6.82
CA HIS A 132 -0.43 19.67 -5.71
C HIS A 132 -0.87 18.72 -4.59
N CYS A 133 -0.73 17.42 -4.81
CA CYS A 133 -1.10 16.41 -3.83
C CYS A 133 -0.15 16.38 -2.63
N THR A 134 -0.55 15.67 -1.59
CA THR A 134 0.12 15.70 -0.28
C THR A 134 0.27 14.29 0.29
N LEU A 135 1.35 14.06 1.01
CA LEU A 135 1.53 12.92 1.91
C LEU A 135 1.23 13.39 3.34
N TRP A 136 0.31 12.71 4.03
CA TRP A 136 -0.04 12.94 5.42
C TRP A 136 0.46 11.82 6.32
N SER A 137 0.59 12.12 7.61
CA SER A 137 0.65 11.11 8.65
C SER A 137 -0.43 11.35 9.70
N LEU A 138 -1.05 10.26 10.18
CA LEU A 138 -1.99 10.26 11.29
C LEU A 138 -1.32 9.62 12.50
N GLY A 139 -1.14 10.40 13.56
CA GLY A 139 -0.69 9.89 14.86
C GLY A 139 -1.75 9.07 15.58
N PRO A 140 -1.45 8.58 16.81
CA PRO A 140 -2.41 7.85 17.63
C PRO A 140 -3.67 8.66 17.99
N ASP A 141 -3.61 9.98 17.90
CA ASP A 141 -4.74 10.91 18.11
C ASP A 141 -5.68 11.02 16.91
N GLY A 142 -5.35 10.34 15.79
CA GLY A 142 -6.12 10.37 14.54
C GLY A 142 -6.03 11.70 13.78
N GLN A 143 -5.21 12.67 14.26
CA GLN A 143 -5.10 13.96 13.59
C GLN A 143 -4.16 13.88 12.39
N PRO A 144 -4.61 14.32 11.19
CA PRO A 144 -3.79 14.33 10.00
C PRO A 144 -2.80 15.51 10.04
N VAL A 145 -1.53 15.22 9.77
CA VAL A 145 -0.47 16.21 9.65
C VAL A 145 0.13 16.11 8.24
N ALA A 146 0.10 17.20 7.48
CA ALA A 146 0.75 17.28 6.17
C ALA A 146 2.27 17.20 6.33
N ARG A 147 2.91 16.24 5.65
CA ARG A 147 4.35 15.95 5.77
C ARG A 147 5.15 16.35 4.54
N LEU A 148 4.57 16.14 3.36
CA LEU A 148 5.20 16.47 2.09
C LEU A 148 4.13 16.93 1.11
N GLY A 149 4.27 18.12 0.55
CA GLY A 149 3.42 18.66 -0.50
C GLY A 149 4.12 18.67 -1.86
N GLY A 150 3.38 19.08 -2.90
CA GLY A 150 3.91 19.15 -4.24
C GLY A 150 4.12 17.78 -4.89
N ILE A 151 3.29 16.81 -4.50
CA ILE A 151 3.29 15.44 -5.00
C ILE A 151 2.35 15.34 -6.21
N THR A 152 2.71 14.51 -7.16
CA THR A 152 1.89 14.24 -8.35
C THR A 152 1.11 12.95 -8.22
N VAL A 153 1.78 11.85 -7.85
CA VAL A 153 1.19 10.53 -7.64
C VAL A 153 1.92 9.87 -6.48
N SER A 154 1.35 10.00 -5.28
CA SER A 154 1.89 9.34 -4.10
C SER A 154 1.78 7.83 -4.23
N ASN A 155 2.91 7.17 -4.25
CA ASN A 155 3.01 5.72 -4.37
C ASN A 155 3.89 5.13 -3.26
N GLY A 156 4.56 4.02 -3.52
CA GLY A 156 5.25 3.18 -2.57
C GLY A 156 5.99 3.94 -1.47
N LEU A 157 5.79 3.52 -0.24
CA LEU A 157 6.52 4.01 0.91
C LEU A 157 6.95 2.86 1.82
N ALA A 158 8.16 2.95 2.35
CA ALA A 158 8.70 2.00 3.31
C ALA A 158 9.62 2.70 4.30
N PHE A 159 9.58 2.26 5.56
CA PHE A 159 10.48 2.75 6.59
C PHE A 159 11.60 1.73 6.85
N ASP A 160 12.80 2.21 7.12
CA ASP A 160 13.80 1.34 7.68
C ASP A 160 13.35 0.78 9.04
N ARG A 161 14.04 -0.24 9.54
CA ARG A 161 13.65 -0.91 10.81
C ARG A 161 13.64 0.00 12.03
N THR A 162 14.38 1.10 11.98
CA THR A 162 14.47 2.07 13.06
C THR A 162 13.43 3.17 12.96
N GLY A 163 12.83 3.35 11.79
CA GLY A 163 11.96 4.46 11.47
C GLY A 163 12.67 5.78 11.23
N ALA A 164 14.00 5.77 11.16
CA ALA A 164 14.80 6.97 10.94
C ALA A 164 14.87 7.39 9.48
N THR A 165 14.58 6.47 8.55
CA THR A 165 14.56 6.72 7.11
C THR A 165 13.23 6.30 6.51
N LEU A 166 12.59 7.22 5.78
CA LEU A 166 11.49 6.96 4.86
C LEU A 166 12.03 6.84 3.45
N TYR A 167 11.79 5.72 2.78
CA TYR A 167 11.88 5.57 1.32
C TYR A 167 10.51 5.85 0.72
N TYR A 168 10.46 6.64 -0.35
CA TYR A 168 9.22 7.15 -0.89
C TYR A 168 9.27 7.28 -2.42
N ILE A 169 8.14 7.04 -3.06
CA ILE A 169 7.96 7.17 -4.50
C ILE A 169 6.87 8.22 -4.78
N ASP A 170 7.26 9.32 -5.43
CA ASP A 170 6.36 10.12 -6.25
C ASP A 170 6.59 9.69 -7.70
N THR A 171 5.65 8.92 -8.25
CA THR A 171 5.86 8.25 -9.54
C THR A 171 6.16 9.23 -10.66
N LEU A 172 5.48 10.36 -10.73
CA LEU A 172 5.61 11.34 -11.80
C LEU A 172 6.05 12.71 -11.29
N PRO A 173 6.77 13.50 -12.08
CA PRO A 173 7.31 13.16 -13.41
C PRO A 173 8.65 12.43 -13.34
N HIS A 174 9.21 12.21 -12.16
CA HIS A 174 10.63 11.91 -12.01
C HIS A 174 10.97 10.42 -12.00
N ARG A 175 9.99 9.54 -11.74
CA ARG A 175 10.16 8.07 -11.70
C ARG A 175 11.35 7.66 -10.84
N ARG A 176 11.36 8.09 -9.59
CA ARG A 176 12.51 7.85 -8.70
C ARG A 176 12.08 7.37 -7.33
N ILE A 177 12.97 6.64 -6.69
CA ILE A 177 12.92 6.36 -5.27
C ILE A 177 13.68 7.50 -4.58
N GLU A 178 13.06 8.09 -3.57
CA GLU A 178 13.65 9.11 -2.72
C GLU A 178 13.80 8.60 -1.29
N ALA A 179 14.68 9.22 -0.53
CA ALA A 179 14.79 8.96 0.89
C ALA A 179 14.75 10.28 1.67
N PHE A 180 14.19 10.20 2.88
CA PHE A 180 14.09 11.29 3.84
C PHE A 180 14.54 10.83 5.21
N ASP A 181 15.17 11.71 5.97
CA ASP A 181 15.37 11.50 7.39
C ASP A 181 14.07 11.85 8.12
N VAL A 182 13.69 11.01 9.09
CA VAL A 182 12.42 11.11 9.82
C VAL A 182 12.70 11.48 11.27
N ALA A 183 12.20 12.64 11.70
CA ALA A 183 12.29 13.07 13.08
C ALA A 183 11.28 12.30 13.98
N PRO A 184 11.46 12.27 15.33
CA PRO A 184 10.54 11.56 16.22
C PRO A 184 9.06 12.00 16.12
N ASP A 185 8.81 13.25 15.75
CA ASP A 185 7.46 13.79 15.51
C ASP A 185 6.91 13.46 14.12
N GLY A 186 7.71 12.79 13.25
CA GLY A 186 7.38 12.47 11.87
C GLY A 186 7.75 13.58 10.87
N GLY A 187 8.46 14.62 11.28
CA GLY A 187 8.99 15.65 10.38
C GLY A 187 10.00 15.05 9.39
N LEU A 188 9.89 15.45 8.10
CA LEU A 188 10.77 14.99 7.03
C LEU A 188 11.86 16.02 6.73
N SER A 189 13.09 15.55 6.56
CA SER A 189 14.25 16.38 6.21
C SER A 189 15.21 15.61 5.29
N ASN A 190 16.26 16.30 4.84
CA ASN A 190 17.36 15.70 4.06
C ASN A 190 16.87 14.85 2.86
N ARG A 191 15.93 15.42 2.05
CA ARG A 191 15.42 14.78 0.83
C ARG A 191 16.55 14.46 -0.12
N ARG A 192 16.67 13.20 -0.55
CA ARG A 192 17.71 12.73 -1.46
C ARG A 192 17.19 11.68 -2.42
N THR A 193 17.70 11.67 -3.64
CA THR A 193 17.38 10.63 -4.62
C THR A 193 18.19 9.37 -4.30
N VAL A 194 17.52 8.23 -4.17
CA VAL A 194 18.14 6.91 -4.09
C VAL A 194 18.53 6.45 -5.49
N CYS A 195 17.54 6.32 -6.37
CA CYS A 195 17.78 6.00 -7.79
C CYS A 195 16.60 6.44 -8.67
N ARG A 196 16.84 6.48 -9.98
CA ARG A 196 15.79 6.54 -10.99
C ARG A 196 15.39 5.14 -11.42
N VAL A 197 14.11 4.97 -11.72
CA VAL A 197 13.56 3.71 -12.25
C VAL A 197 13.26 3.89 -13.72
N GLU A 198 14.07 3.23 -14.54
CA GLU A 198 13.97 3.33 -16.01
C GLU A 198 13.02 2.26 -16.58
N GLY A 199 12.43 2.51 -17.75
CA GLY A 199 11.64 1.53 -18.49
C GLY A 199 10.22 1.30 -18.02
N GLY A 200 9.77 1.98 -16.95
CA GLY A 200 8.40 1.88 -16.42
C GLY A 200 8.14 2.93 -15.35
N ASN A 201 7.02 2.82 -14.68
CA ASN A 201 6.65 3.72 -13.59
C ASN A 201 6.81 2.98 -12.25
N PRO A 202 7.69 3.44 -11.33
CA PRO A 202 7.75 2.84 -10.00
C PRO A 202 6.44 3.07 -9.26
N ASP A 203 5.92 2.01 -8.64
CA ASP A 203 4.61 1.99 -8.02
C ASP A 203 4.73 1.57 -6.54
N GLY A 204 3.98 0.61 -6.05
CA GLY A 204 4.06 0.16 -4.67
C GLY A 204 5.40 -0.47 -4.30
N MET A 205 5.82 -0.28 -3.05
CA MET A 205 7.12 -0.68 -2.52
C MET A 205 7.01 -1.36 -1.16
N THR A 206 7.91 -2.32 -0.90
CA THR A 206 8.15 -2.88 0.43
C THR A 206 9.65 -2.97 0.71
N ILE A 207 10.01 -3.29 1.98
CA ILE A 207 11.40 -3.46 2.42
C ILE A 207 11.59 -4.85 3.03
N ASP A 208 12.72 -5.49 2.75
CA ASP A 208 13.05 -6.79 3.32
C ASP A 208 13.88 -6.68 4.62
N LEU A 209 14.15 -7.82 5.26
CA LEU A 209 14.91 -7.90 6.50
C LEU A 209 16.37 -7.41 6.37
N ASP A 210 16.93 -7.44 5.16
CA ASP A 210 18.27 -6.91 4.85
C ASP A 210 18.23 -5.40 4.55
N GLY A 211 17.04 -4.78 4.54
CA GLY A 211 16.85 -3.37 4.25
C GLY A 211 16.84 -3.04 2.76
N MET A 212 16.69 -4.04 1.87
CA MET A 212 16.59 -3.82 0.43
C MET A 212 15.14 -3.50 0.05
N LEU A 213 14.98 -2.68 -1.00
CA LEU A 213 13.71 -2.15 -1.46
C LEU A 213 13.17 -2.99 -2.62
N TRP A 214 11.98 -3.55 -2.48
CA TRP A 214 11.26 -4.23 -3.56
C TRP A 214 10.20 -3.30 -4.13
N VAL A 215 10.23 -3.09 -5.44
CA VAL A 215 9.41 -2.09 -6.12
C VAL A 215 8.70 -2.73 -7.31
N ALA A 216 7.38 -2.62 -7.35
CA ALA A 216 6.61 -2.93 -8.54
C ALA A 216 6.84 -1.84 -9.59
N VAL A 217 7.03 -2.25 -10.85
CA VAL A 217 7.28 -1.29 -11.96
C VAL A 217 6.16 -1.41 -12.97
N TRP A 218 5.16 -0.55 -12.83
CA TRP A 218 3.99 -0.47 -13.71
C TRP A 218 4.38 -0.28 -15.18
N ASP A 219 3.73 -0.98 -16.10
CA ASP A 219 3.97 -1.06 -17.54
C ASP A 219 5.34 -1.69 -17.94
N ALA A 220 6.14 -2.18 -16.99
CA ALA A 220 7.41 -2.86 -17.27
C ALA A 220 7.31 -4.38 -17.18
N SER A 221 6.24 -4.95 -16.61
CA SER A 221 6.13 -6.38 -16.30
C SER A 221 7.24 -6.86 -15.35
N GLU A 222 7.64 -6.03 -14.38
CA GLU A 222 8.77 -6.33 -13.50
C GLU A 222 8.52 -5.93 -12.06
N VAL A 223 9.12 -6.70 -11.14
CA VAL A 223 9.45 -6.26 -9.79
C VAL A 223 10.96 -6.18 -9.67
N ARG A 224 11.46 -5.11 -9.09
CA ARG A 224 12.88 -4.85 -8.95
C ARG A 224 13.29 -4.72 -7.49
N ARG A 225 14.46 -5.26 -7.14
CA ARG A 225 15.08 -5.13 -5.83
C ARG A 225 16.25 -4.17 -5.90
N TYR A 226 16.23 -3.14 -5.06
CA TYR A 226 17.28 -2.13 -4.98
C TYR A 226 17.94 -2.11 -3.62
N SER A 227 19.24 -1.79 -3.58
CA SER A 227 19.90 -1.42 -2.32
C SER A 227 19.47 -0.02 -1.86
N PRO A 228 19.64 0.32 -0.57
CA PRO A 228 19.47 1.69 -0.06
C PRO A 228 20.40 2.72 -0.74
N ALA A 229 21.47 2.26 -1.36
CA ALA A 229 22.40 3.11 -2.14
C ALA A 229 21.94 3.28 -3.61
N GLY A 230 20.82 2.66 -4.02
CA GLY A 230 20.26 2.79 -5.36
C GLY A 230 20.78 1.80 -6.39
N GLU A 231 21.54 0.79 -5.98
CA GLU A 231 22.00 -0.27 -6.87
C GLU A 231 20.86 -1.26 -7.18
N LEU A 232 20.62 -1.55 -8.46
CA LEU A 232 19.68 -2.61 -8.89
C LEU A 232 20.33 -3.98 -8.64
N LEU A 233 19.78 -4.73 -7.70
CA LEU A 233 20.30 -6.03 -7.27
C LEU A 233 19.64 -7.20 -7.99
N GLU A 234 18.33 -7.10 -8.26
CA GLU A 234 17.55 -8.18 -8.86
C GLU A 234 16.39 -7.59 -9.69
N THR A 235 16.03 -8.30 -10.76
CA THR A 235 14.82 -8.05 -11.54
C THR A 235 14.06 -9.36 -11.71
N ILE A 236 12.79 -9.37 -11.30
CA ILE A 236 11.87 -10.48 -11.52
C ILE A 236 10.93 -10.08 -12.65
N VAL A 237 10.99 -10.81 -13.77
CA VAL A 237 10.06 -10.62 -14.89
C VAL A 237 8.77 -11.36 -14.61
N LEU A 238 7.64 -10.69 -14.82
CA LEU A 238 6.31 -11.16 -14.50
C LEU A 238 5.51 -11.49 -15.77
N PRO A 239 4.59 -12.46 -15.71
CA PRO A 239 3.63 -12.70 -16.79
C PRO A 239 2.54 -11.62 -16.89
N ALA A 240 2.40 -10.75 -15.90
CA ALA A 240 1.46 -9.64 -15.88
C ALA A 240 2.10 -8.34 -16.39
N LYS A 241 1.34 -7.55 -17.14
CA LYS A 241 1.81 -6.28 -17.72
C LYS A 241 2.00 -5.18 -16.68
N ARG A 242 1.10 -5.11 -15.68
CA ARG A 242 1.00 -4.01 -14.73
C ARG A 242 1.05 -4.50 -13.29
N PRO A 243 2.24 -4.85 -12.77
CA PRO A 243 2.40 -4.99 -11.33
C PRO A 243 2.19 -3.62 -10.66
N THR A 244 1.47 -3.62 -9.55
CA THR A 244 1.03 -2.41 -8.86
C THR A 244 1.74 -2.24 -7.53
N ALA A 245 1.75 -3.28 -6.68
CA ALA A 245 2.40 -3.21 -5.38
C ALA A 245 2.93 -4.58 -4.94
N VAL A 246 3.73 -4.57 -3.89
CA VAL A 246 4.38 -5.77 -3.35
C VAL A 246 4.29 -5.82 -1.82
N ALA A 247 4.17 -7.03 -1.28
CA ALA A 247 4.32 -7.32 0.14
C ALA A 247 5.11 -8.60 0.35
N LEU A 248 5.85 -8.70 1.43
CA LEU A 248 6.53 -9.91 1.84
C LEU A 248 5.79 -10.57 3.00
N VAL A 249 5.43 -11.84 2.81
CA VAL A 249 4.85 -12.72 3.83
C VAL A 249 5.84 -13.84 4.04
N ASP A 250 6.57 -13.81 5.15
CA ASP A 250 7.77 -14.62 5.32
C ASP A 250 8.70 -14.43 4.10
N ARG A 251 8.93 -15.49 3.32
CA ARG A 251 9.73 -15.47 2.10
C ARG A 251 8.91 -15.48 0.81
N LEU A 252 7.61 -15.35 0.89
CA LEU A 252 6.73 -15.20 -0.26
C LEU A 252 6.57 -13.71 -0.58
N LEU A 253 7.08 -13.28 -1.72
CA LEU A 253 6.80 -11.97 -2.29
C LEU A 253 5.45 -12.04 -2.99
N VAL A 254 4.43 -11.45 -2.37
CA VAL A 254 3.09 -11.28 -2.95
C VAL A 254 3.09 -10.01 -3.79
N ILE A 255 2.57 -10.11 -5.01
CA ILE A 255 2.54 -9.03 -5.99
C ILE A 255 1.10 -8.83 -6.44
N THR A 256 0.57 -7.64 -6.31
CA THR A 256 -0.71 -7.26 -6.89
C THR A 256 -0.52 -6.78 -8.32
N THR A 257 -1.53 -6.98 -9.17
CA THR A 257 -1.48 -6.57 -10.58
C THR A 257 -2.80 -5.96 -11.03
N ALA A 258 -2.77 -5.20 -12.12
CA ALA A 258 -3.93 -4.54 -12.69
C ALA A 258 -4.21 -5.00 -14.13
N SER A 259 -5.50 -5.13 -14.46
CA SER A 259 -5.99 -5.33 -15.84
C SER A 259 -6.56 -4.05 -16.45
N ILE A 260 -6.76 -3.00 -15.65
CA ILE A 260 -7.34 -1.73 -16.07
C ILE A 260 -6.63 -1.16 -17.30
N GLY A 261 -7.38 -0.76 -18.32
CA GLY A 261 -6.85 -0.14 -19.54
C GLY A 261 -6.04 -1.06 -20.45
N LEU A 262 -6.02 -2.38 -20.22
CA LEU A 262 -5.50 -3.37 -21.14
C LEU A 262 -6.60 -3.80 -22.12
N THR A 263 -6.27 -3.90 -23.41
CA THR A 263 -7.24 -4.29 -24.45
C THR A 263 -7.47 -5.80 -24.47
N ASP A 264 -6.44 -6.58 -24.18
CA ASP A 264 -6.47 -8.05 -24.15
C ASP A 264 -5.60 -8.52 -22.97
N PRO A 265 -6.15 -8.49 -21.74
CA PRO A 265 -5.40 -8.88 -20.55
C PRO A 265 -5.10 -10.39 -20.54
N ALA A 266 -3.88 -10.74 -20.21
CA ALA A 266 -3.47 -12.13 -19.99
C ALA A 266 -4.04 -12.66 -18.67
N ASP A 267 -3.95 -13.98 -18.45
CA ASP A 267 -4.44 -14.62 -17.21
C ASP A 267 -3.80 -14.08 -15.94
N ALA A 268 -2.59 -13.55 -16.03
CA ALA A 268 -1.89 -12.97 -14.90
C ALA A 268 -2.27 -11.50 -14.62
N ASP A 269 -2.87 -10.80 -15.59
CA ASP A 269 -3.28 -9.40 -15.41
C ASP A 269 -4.50 -9.30 -14.50
N GLY A 270 -4.40 -8.54 -13.43
CA GLY A 270 -5.40 -8.45 -12.38
C GLY A 270 -5.37 -9.60 -11.37
N ALA A 271 -4.43 -10.54 -11.48
CA ALA A 271 -4.23 -11.59 -10.48
C ALA A 271 -3.36 -11.12 -9.31
N LEU A 272 -3.41 -11.84 -8.19
CA LEU A 272 -2.34 -11.86 -7.21
C LEU A 272 -1.28 -12.86 -7.65
N LEU A 273 -0.02 -12.44 -7.69
CA LEU A 273 1.12 -13.27 -8.04
C LEU A 273 2.00 -13.52 -6.82
N GLY A 274 2.77 -14.59 -6.85
CA GLY A 274 3.72 -14.95 -5.81
C GLY A 274 5.06 -15.42 -6.35
N VAL A 275 6.10 -15.06 -5.62
CA VAL A 275 7.47 -15.49 -5.91
C VAL A 275 8.18 -15.81 -4.61
N GLU A 276 8.79 -16.98 -4.51
CA GLU A 276 9.64 -17.29 -3.36
C GLU A 276 10.98 -16.56 -3.48
N VAL A 277 11.37 -15.84 -2.41
CA VAL A 277 12.60 -15.05 -2.35
C VAL A 277 13.49 -15.53 -1.19
N GLU A 278 14.77 -15.13 -1.22
CA GLU A 278 15.78 -15.58 -0.24
C GLU A 278 15.57 -14.93 1.15
N VAL A 279 15.13 -13.67 1.17
CA VAL A 279 15.05 -12.83 2.38
C VAL A 279 13.60 -12.52 2.69
N GLY A 280 13.22 -12.69 3.94
CA GLY A 280 11.86 -12.40 4.40
C GLY A 280 11.57 -10.91 4.54
N GLY A 281 10.28 -10.58 4.70
CA GLY A 281 9.80 -9.22 4.86
C GLY A 281 10.12 -8.61 6.22
N ALA A 282 10.39 -7.30 6.24
CA ALA A 282 10.37 -6.54 7.47
C ALA A 282 8.94 -6.53 8.05
N PRO A 283 8.79 -6.40 9.39
CA PRO A 283 7.47 -6.33 10.01
C PRO A 283 6.65 -5.17 9.45
N THR A 284 5.37 -5.40 9.21
CA THR A 284 4.39 -4.34 8.98
C THR A 284 4.10 -3.62 10.30
N PHE A 285 3.97 -2.30 10.26
CA PHE A 285 3.72 -1.50 11.45
C PHE A 285 2.24 -1.11 11.49
N PRO A 286 1.48 -1.58 12.49
CA PRO A 286 0.07 -1.22 12.62
C PRO A 286 -0.09 0.20 13.17
N TRP A 287 -1.25 0.82 12.90
CA TRP A 287 -1.61 2.08 13.54
C TRP A 287 -1.92 1.88 15.02
N ARG A 288 -1.36 2.75 15.88
CA ARG A 288 -1.47 2.63 17.35
C ARG A 288 -2.48 3.59 17.97
N GLY A 289 -3.34 4.21 17.17
CA GLY A 289 -4.39 5.05 17.71
C GLY A 289 -5.64 4.27 18.12
N ALA A 290 -6.56 4.99 18.72
CA ALA A 290 -7.87 4.44 19.11
C ALA A 290 -8.95 4.94 18.14
N VAL A 291 -9.81 4.02 17.72
CA VAL A 291 -11.01 4.39 16.96
C VAL A 291 -11.99 5.05 17.93
N PRO A 292 -12.55 6.24 17.59
CA PRO A 292 -13.60 6.84 18.39
C PRO A 292 -14.77 5.86 18.57
N ALA A 293 -15.27 5.74 19.80
CA ALA A 293 -16.47 4.94 20.05
C ALA A 293 -17.60 5.44 19.16
N THR A 294 -18.18 4.58 18.33
CA THR A 294 -19.35 4.92 17.52
C THR A 294 -20.46 5.27 18.51
N THR A 295 -20.85 6.55 18.58
CA THR A 295 -22.09 6.94 19.28
C THR A 295 -23.21 6.29 18.52
N ALA A 296 -23.84 5.28 19.12
CA ALA A 296 -25.06 4.69 18.56
C ALA A 296 -26.02 5.82 18.20
N ALA A 297 -26.46 5.87 16.95
CA ALA A 297 -27.43 6.83 16.47
C ALA A 297 -28.61 6.83 17.45
N GLY A 298 -28.89 8.00 18.03
CA GLY A 298 -29.93 8.15 19.02
C GLY A 298 -31.25 7.52 18.54
N SER A 299 -31.81 6.64 19.35
CA SER A 299 -33.17 6.17 19.19
C SER A 299 -34.09 7.40 19.03
N ILE A 300 -34.72 7.49 17.86
CA ILE A 300 -35.81 8.45 17.64
C ILE A 300 -36.90 8.03 18.63
N GLU A 301 -37.10 8.79 19.71
CA GLU A 301 -38.27 8.67 20.54
C GLU A 301 -39.49 9.02 19.65
N GLU A 302 -40.26 7.99 19.31
CA GLU A 302 -41.62 8.19 18.81
C GLU A 302 -42.42 8.87 19.92
N GLY A 303 -42.55 10.18 19.83
CA GLY A 303 -43.50 10.95 20.63
C GLY A 303 -44.93 10.56 20.24
N ALA A 304 -45.56 9.74 21.06
CA ALA A 304 -47.00 9.57 21.06
C ALA A 304 -47.69 10.84 21.58
N SER A 305 -48.51 11.47 20.76
CA SER A 305 -49.67 12.27 21.16
C SER A 305 -50.63 12.38 20.00
#